data_a1ce29bfe099cfb7251311d46a295ed2
#
_entry.id   a1ce29bfe099cfb7251311d46a295ed2
#
_cell.length_a   1.000
_cell.length_b   1.000
_cell.length_c   1.000
_cell.angle_alpha   90.00
_cell.angle_beta   90.00
_cell.angle_gamma   90.00
#
_symmetry.space_group_name_H-M   'P 1'
#
loop_
_entity.id
_entity.type
_entity.pdbx_description
1 polymer ?
#
loop_
_entity_poly.entity_id
_entity_poly.type
_entity_poly.pdbx_seq_one_letter_code
_entity_poly.pdbx_strand_id
1 'polypeptide(L)'
;MNKLELQKMANEVRKGIVTGVHAAKAGHPGGSLSAADIFTYLYFEEMNIDPKDPKNPQDPDRDRFVLSKGHTAPGLYATLAHKGYFPVEDLVTLRHIGSHLQGHPCMQHTPGLDMSSGSLGQGISAAVGMALSAKLRNKSYRVYTLLGDGEIQEGQVWEAAMFAGARKLDNLVVIVDNNGLQIDGKIEDVCSPYPIDKKFEAFNFHVINVADGNDFDQLDAAFKEAREVKGMPVAIVMKTVKGKGVSFMENQASWHGTAPNDEQYAVAMEDLKKVEEALCQK
;
A
#
# COMPACT_ATOMS: atom_id res chain seq x y z
N MET A 1 -16.32 6.84 3.92
CA MET A 1 -16.10 7.22 5.36
C MET A 1 -15.73 8.70 5.41
N ASN A 2 -16.01 9.40 6.53
CA ASN A 2 -15.48 10.75 6.70
C ASN A 2 -14.00 10.71 7.12
N LYS A 3 -13.31 11.89 7.06
CA LYS A 3 -11.87 11.99 7.37
C LYS A 3 -11.51 11.42 8.75
N LEU A 4 -12.30 11.72 9.78
CA LEU A 4 -12.02 11.26 11.14
C LEU A 4 -12.15 9.73 11.27
N GLU A 5 -13.14 9.14 10.61
CA GLU A 5 -13.33 7.69 10.56
C GLU A 5 -12.15 7.01 9.85
N LEU A 6 -11.67 7.59 8.74
CA LEU A 6 -10.49 7.08 8.03
C LEU A 6 -9.23 7.17 8.91
N GLN A 7 -9.04 8.28 9.63
CA GLN A 7 -7.90 8.45 10.55
C GLN A 7 -7.93 7.42 11.68
N LYS A 8 -9.11 7.16 12.26
CA LYS A 8 -9.29 6.11 13.28
C LYS A 8 -8.99 4.73 12.71
N MET A 9 -9.50 4.42 11.53
CA MET A 9 -9.26 3.14 10.86
C MET A 9 -7.77 2.95 10.53
N ALA A 10 -7.09 3.98 10.01
CA ALA A 10 -5.66 3.90 9.74
C ALA A 10 -4.84 3.65 11.02
N ASN A 11 -5.29 4.20 12.15
CA ASN A 11 -4.66 3.91 13.44
C ASN A 11 -4.86 2.44 13.87
N GLU A 12 -6.06 1.86 13.65
CA GLU A 12 -6.29 0.44 13.88
C GLU A 12 -5.44 -0.45 12.96
N VAL A 13 -5.30 -0.07 11.69
CA VAL A 13 -4.39 -0.75 10.75
C VAL A 13 -2.94 -0.71 11.28
N ARG A 14 -2.48 0.43 11.81
CA ARG A 14 -1.15 0.53 12.43
C ARG A 14 -0.98 -0.37 13.65
N LYS A 15 -1.98 -0.44 14.53
CA LYS A 15 -1.98 -1.39 15.66
C LYS A 15 -1.87 -2.84 15.17
N GLY A 16 -2.63 -3.20 14.13
CA GLY A 16 -2.55 -4.52 13.51
C GLY A 16 -1.18 -4.84 12.92
N ILE A 17 -0.52 -3.87 12.25
CA ILE A 17 0.84 -4.01 11.71
C ILE A 17 1.82 -4.34 12.84
N VAL A 18 1.83 -3.52 13.90
CA VAL A 18 2.75 -3.68 15.02
C VAL A 18 2.52 -5.01 15.73
N THR A 19 1.25 -5.38 15.96
CA THR A 19 0.86 -6.65 16.58
C THR A 19 1.33 -7.85 15.77
N GLY A 20 1.05 -7.88 14.47
CA GLY A 20 1.43 -9.00 13.63
C GLY A 20 2.95 -9.17 13.50
N VAL A 21 3.68 -8.07 13.29
CA VAL A 21 5.15 -8.10 13.16
C VAL A 21 5.81 -8.50 14.49
N HIS A 22 5.29 -8.01 15.63
CA HIS A 22 5.76 -8.40 16.96
C HIS A 22 5.53 -9.89 17.23
N ALA A 23 4.33 -10.40 16.98
CA ALA A 23 4.01 -11.81 17.18
C ALA A 23 4.87 -12.74 16.31
N ALA A 24 5.12 -12.34 15.06
CA ALA A 24 5.97 -13.09 14.13
C ALA A 24 7.46 -13.05 14.47
N LYS A 25 7.92 -12.13 15.34
CA LYS A 25 9.33 -11.81 15.57
C LYS A 25 10.11 -11.52 14.27
N ALA A 26 9.40 -11.19 13.20
CA ALA A 26 9.93 -10.92 11.85
C ALA A 26 8.92 -10.14 11.01
N GLY A 27 9.39 -9.26 10.13
CA GLY A 27 8.54 -8.52 9.21
C GLY A 27 9.05 -7.11 8.93
N HIS A 28 8.26 -6.34 8.19
CA HIS A 28 8.66 -5.04 7.69
C HIS A 28 7.70 -3.94 8.22
N PRO A 29 7.89 -3.47 9.47
CA PRO A 29 6.99 -2.50 10.07
C PRO A 29 7.10 -1.11 9.40
N GLY A 30 8.32 -0.63 9.12
CA GLY A 30 8.53 0.74 8.66
C GLY A 30 7.76 1.10 7.39
N GLY A 31 7.89 0.28 6.34
CA GLY A 31 7.19 0.48 5.07
C GLY A 31 5.69 0.13 5.13
N SER A 32 5.27 -0.72 6.07
CA SER A 32 3.86 -1.00 6.33
C SER A 32 3.17 0.18 7.01
N LEU A 33 3.82 0.79 7.99
CA LEU A 33 3.33 1.96 8.74
C LEU A 33 3.26 3.20 7.84
N SER A 34 4.24 3.43 6.92
CA SER A 34 4.19 4.54 5.97
C SER A 34 2.97 4.46 5.04
N ALA A 35 2.57 3.23 4.70
CA ALA A 35 1.49 2.96 3.75
C ALA A 35 0.11 2.76 4.42
N ALA A 36 -0.01 2.86 5.74
CA ALA A 36 -1.27 2.57 6.44
C ALA A 36 -2.43 3.47 5.98
N ASP A 37 -2.18 4.77 5.73
CA ASP A 37 -3.21 5.71 5.29
C ASP A 37 -3.67 5.41 3.86
N ILE A 38 -2.74 5.14 2.93
CA ILE A 38 -3.11 4.80 1.56
C ILE A 38 -3.83 3.46 1.47
N PHE A 39 -3.43 2.42 2.24
CA PHE A 39 -4.18 1.19 2.33
C PHE A 39 -5.61 1.44 2.83
N THR A 40 -5.74 2.24 3.90
CA THR A 40 -7.05 2.59 4.45
C THR A 40 -7.88 3.34 3.43
N TYR A 41 -7.34 4.35 2.76
CA TYR A 41 -8.06 5.11 1.77
C TYR A 41 -8.56 4.24 0.62
N LEU A 42 -7.68 3.40 0.05
CA LEU A 42 -8.05 2.50 -1.04
C LEU A 42 -9.19 1.55 -0.67
N TYR A 43 -9.07 0.86 0.46
CA TYR A 43 -10.03 -0.20 0.81
C TYR A 43 -11.32 0.31 1.45
N PHE A 44 -11.33 1.48 2.05
CA PHE A 44 -12.50 1.99 2.76
C PHE A 44 -13.22 3.14 2.04
N GLU A 45 -12.59 3.77 1.05
CA GLU A 45 -13.15 4.91 0.33
C GLU A 45 -13.10 4.76 -1.20
N GLU A 46 -11.94 4.44 -1.79
CA GLU A 46 -11.71 4.55 -3.23
C GLU A 46 -12.21 3.35 -4.03
N MET A 47 -11.83 2.13 -3.62
CA MET A 47 -12.04 0.93 -4.42
C MET A 47 -13.46 0.40 -4.34
N ASN A 48 -14.00 0.01 -5.50
CA ASN A 48 -15.28 -0.72 -5.59
C ASN A 48 -15.07 -2.19 -5.20
N ILE A 49 -15.10 -2.46 -3.90
CA ILE A 49 -14.95 -3.79 -3.29
C ILE A 49 -15.87 -3.92 -2.06
N ASP A 50 -16.51 -5.07 -1.90
CA ASP A 50 -17.29 -5.41 -0.70
C ASP A 50 -17.08 -6.87 -0.30
N PRO A 51 -16.33 -7.17 0.78
CA PRO A 51 -16.11 -8.53 1.24
C PRO A 51 -17.36 -9.22 1.78
N LYS A 52 -18.40 -8.46 2.10
CA LYS A 52 -19.69 -8.99 2.59
C LYS A 52 -20.64 -9.38 1.46
N ASP A 53 -20.39 -8.91 0.23
CA ASP A 53 -21.12 -9.37 -0.94
C ASP A 53 -20.65 -10.79 -1.27
N PRO A 54 -21.53 -11.79 -1.34
CA PRO A 54 -21.15 -13.15 -1.71
C PRO A 54 -20.54 -13.28 -3.12
N LYS A 55 -20.70 -12.28 -3.98
CA LYS A 55 -20.03 -12.18 -5.28
C LYS A 55 -18.64 -11.55 -5.20
N ASN A 56 -18.35 -10.79 -4.18
CA ASN A 56 -17.08 -10.21 -3.83
C ASN A 56 -16.46 -11.08 -2.71
N PRO A 57 -15.24 -11.52 -2.74
CA PRO A 57 -14.09 -11.11 -3.56
C PRO A 57 -13.99 -11.75 -4.94
N GLN A 58 -14.94 -12.56 -5.35
CA GLN A 58 -14.92 -13.27 -6.65
C GLN A 58 -15.57 -12.48 -7.78
N ASP A 59 -16.20 -11.33 -7.51
CA ASP A 59 -16.79 -10.48 -8.53
C ASP A 59 -15.74 -10.11 -9.59
N PRO A 60 -15.93 -10.50 -10.86
CA PRO A 60 -15.00 -10.19 -11.93
C PRO A 60 -14.93 -8.69 -12.25
N ASP A 61 -15.90 -7.92 -11.81
CA ASP A 61 -16.04 -6.48 -12.12
C ASP A 61 -15.60 -5.55 -10.97
N ARG A 62 -15.20 -6.11 -9.82
CA ARG A 62 -14.61 -5.30 -8.73
C ARG A 62 -13.25 -4.75 -9.11
N ASP A 63 -12.83 -3.66 -8.48
CA ASP A 63 -11.48 -3.13 -8.62
C ASP A 63 -10.41 -4.11 -8.12
N ARG A 64 -9.18 -3.93 -8.56
CA ARG A 64 -8.03 -4.78 -8.24
C ARG A 64 -6.92 -3.99 -7.57
N PHE A 65 -6.28 -4.61 -6.59
CA PHE A 65 -5.12 -4.04 -5.92
C PHE A 65 -3.92 -5.00 -5.96
N VAL A 66 -2.79 -4.51 -6.44
CA VAL A 66 -1.52 -5.25 -6.45
C VAL A 66 -0.52 -4.55 -5.53
N LEU A 67 -0.15 -5.21 -4.43
CA LEU A 67 0.93 -4.73 -3.56
C LEU A 67 2.28 -5.09 -4.18
N SER A 68 2.86 -4.21 -5.00
CA SER A 68 4.13 -4.46 -5.69
C SER A 68 5.29 -4.54 -4.69
N LYS A 69 5.37 -3.61 -3.71
CA LYS A 69 6.28 -3.71 -2.57
C LYS A 69 5.82 -4.75 -1.55
N GLY A 70 5.82 -6.02 -1.95
CA GLY A 70 5.20 -7.12 -1.22
C GLY A 70 5.66 -7.33 0.21
N HIS A 71 6.84 -6.83 0.57
CA HIS A 71 7.36 -6.87 1.95
C HIS A 71 6.47 -6.10 2.95
N THR A 72 5.64 -5.16 2.49
CA THR A 72 4.69 -4.43 3.35
C THR A 72 3.34 -5.16 3.50
N ALA A 73 3.33 -6.47 3.27
CA ALA A 73 2.19 -7.35 3.52
C ALA A 73 1.52 -7.16 4.90
N PRO A 74 2.25 -6.92 6.01
CA PRO A 74 1.60 -6.67 7.31
C PRO A 74 0.58 -5.54 7.27
N GLY A 75 0.86 -4.46 6.51
CA GLY A 75 -0.09 -3.34 6.32
C GLY A 75 -1.32 -3.74 5.55
N LEU A 76 -1.14 -4.46 4.44
CA LEU A 76 -2.26 -4.95 3.64
C LEU A 76 -3.10 -5.97 4.42
N TYR A 77 -2.48 -6.89 5.16
CA TYR A 77 -3.22 -7.87 5.97
C TYR A 77 -4.04 -7.21 7.08
N ALA A 78 -3.48 -6.25 7.80
CA ALA A 78 -4.24 -5.48 8.80
C ALA A 78 -5.44 -4.79 8.15
N THR A 79 -5.26 -4.19 6.98
CA THR A 79 -6.34 -3.54 6.23
C THR A 79 -7.42 -4.53 5.80
N LEU A 80 -7.03 -5.68 5.24
CA LEU A 80 -7.98 -6.73 4.82
C LEU A 80 -8.77 -7.31 6.01
N ALA A 81 -8.13 -7.52 7.16
CA ALA A 81 -8.79 -7.98 8.37
C ALA A 81 -9.85 -6.96 8.83
N HIS A 82 -9.49 -5.69 8.96
CA HIS A 82 -10.43 -4.63 9.34
C HIS A 82 -11.52 -4.39 8.28
N LYS A 83 -11.24 -4.65 7.00
CA LYS A 83 -12.26 -4.63 5.95
C LYS A 83 -13.24 -5.81 6.05
N GLY A 84 -12.88 -6.89 6.75
CA GLY A 84 -13.72 -8.06 7.02
C GLY A 84 -13.49 -9.27 6.12
N TYR A 85 -12.32 -9.38 5.47
CA TYR A 85 -11.95 -10.57 4.69
C TYR A 85 -11.61 -11.78 5.57
N PHE A 86 -11.10 -11.55 6.77
CA PHE A 86 -10.80 -12.55 7.79
C PHE A 86 -10.74 -11.90 9.18
N PRO A 87 -10.78 -12.67 10.28
CA PRO A 87 -10.73 -12.13 11.64
C PRO A 87 -9.48 -11.31 11.93
N VAL A 88 -9.62 -10.20 12.67
CA VAL A 88 -8.48 -9.36 13.09
C VAL A 88 -7.52 -10.14 13.99
N GLU A 89 -8.05 -11.09 14.75
CA GLU A 89 -7.29 -11.97 15.64
C GLU A 89 -6.27 -12.84 14.88
N ASP A 90 -6.48 -13.10 13.60
CA ASP A 90 -5.54 -13.86 12.78
C ASP A 90 -4.21 -13.14 12.58
N LEU A 91 -4.15 -11.82 12.77
CA LEU A 91 -2.92 -11.03 12.59
C LEU A 91 -1.75 -11.51 13.45
N VAL A 92 -2.01 -12.08 14.62
CA VAL A 92 -0.96 -12.66 15.49
C VAL A 92 -0.34 -13.93 14.90
N THR A 93 -0.95 -14.51 13.87
CA THR A 93 -0.44 -15.72 13.21
C THR A 93 0.49 -15.42 12.03
N LEU A 94 0.79 -14.14 11.78
CA LEU A 94 1.68 -13.72 10.69
C LEU A 94 2.96 -14.57 10.65
N ARG A 95 3.30 -15.15 9.49
CA ARG A 95 4.49 -15.99 9.26
C ARG A 95 4.56 -17.28 10.09
N HIS A 96 3.56 -17.62 10.88
CA HIS A 96 3.53 -18.91 11.57
C HIS A 96 3.26 -20.05 10.59
N ILE A 97 3.79 -21.23 10.90
CA ILE A 97 3.55 -22.43 10.09
C ILE A 97 2.04 -22.72 10.06
N GLY A 98 1.49 -22.91 8.87
CA GLY A 98 0.07 -23.17 8.66
C GLY A 98 -0.82 -21.92 8.62
N SER A 99 -0.28 -20.73 8.92
CA SER A 99 -1.05 -19.49 8.76
C SER A 99 -1.29 -19.15 7.29
N HIS A 100 -2.44 -18.56 7.01
CA HIS A 100 -2.73 -17.99 5.69
C HIS A 100 -2.02 -16.64 5.48
N LEU A 101 -1.47 -16.03 6.53
CA LEU A 101 -0.75 -14.75 6.50
C LEU A 101 0.75 -14.99 6.28
N GLN A 102 1.12 -15.14 5.02
CA GLN A 102 2.49 -15.40 4.61
C GLN A 102 3.37 -14.14 4.75
N GLY A 103 4.70 -14.30 4.75
CA GLY A 103 5.64 -13.18 4.86
C GLY A 103 5.56 -12.15 3.72
N HIS A 104 5.05 -12.57 2.58
CA HIS A 104 4.70 -11.76 1.42
C HIS A 104 3.32 -12.18 0.91
N PRO A 105 2.59 -11.32 0.16
CA PRO A 105 1.27 -11.66 -0.32
C PRO A 105 1.23 -12.97 -1.11
N CYS A 106 0.33 -13.87 -0.73
CA CYS A 106 0.06 -15.11 -1.44
C CYS A 106 -1.44 -15.23 -1.71
N MET A 107 -1.86 -14.96 -2.94
CA MET A 107 -3.28 -14.95 -3.33
C MET A 107 -3.98 -16.30 -3.21
N GLN A 108 -3.21 -17.39 -3.15
CA GLN A 108 -3.77 -18.74 -2.97
C GLN A 108 -4.17 -19.01 -1.52
N HIS A 109 -3.62 -18.31 -0.56
CA HIS A 109 -3.83 -18.57 0.85
C HIS A 109 -4.56 -17.44 1.58
N THR A 110 -4.27 -16.18 1.25
CA THR A 110 -4.85 -15.03 1.96
C THR A 110 -6.08 -14.50 1.24
N PRO A 111 -7.27 -14.52 1.86
CA PRO A 111 -8.48 -13.94 1.29
C PRO A 111 -8.32 -12.44 0.98
N GLY A 112 -8.88 -11.99 -0.15
CA GLY A 112 -8.86 -10.58 -0.54
C GLY A 112 -7.62 -10.13 -1.32
N LEU A 113 -6.63 -10.98 -1.53
CA LEU A 113 -5.47 -10.68 -2.36
C LEU A 113 -5.74 -10.97 -3.84
N ASP A 114 -5.38 -10.03 -4.70
CA ASP A 114 -5.50 -10.17 -6.16
C ASP A 114 -4.26 -10.77 -6.82
N MET A 115 -3.09 -10.64 -6.18
CA MET A 115 -1.82 -11.12 -6.73
C MET A 115 -0.84 -11.50 -5.63
N SER A 116 -0.12 -12.59 -5.86
CA SER A 116 1.08 -12.92 -5.08
C SER A 116 2.23 -12.02 -5.49
N SER A 117 2.96 -11.46 -4.53
CA SER A 117 4.09 -10.57 -4.77
C SER A 117 5.21 -10.79 -3.76
N GLY A 118 6.35 -10.11 -3.93
CA GLY A 118 7.52 -10.23 -3.04
C GLY A 118 8.83 -9.94 -3.77
N SER A 119 8.94 -10.31 -5.05
CA SER A 119 10.03 -9.86 -5.92
C SER A 119 9.73 -8.43 -6.35
N LEU A 120 10.56 -7.48 -5.89
CA LEU A 120 10.36 -6.06 -6.16
C LEU A 120 10.37 -5.79 -7.68
N GLY A 121 9.55 -4.83 -8.10
CA GLY A 121 9.39 -4.44 -9.50
C GLY A 121 8.47 -5.34 -10.32
N GLN A 122 8.08 -6.54 -9.84
CA GLN A 122 7.26 -7.48 -10.62
C GLN A 122 5.75 -7.20 -10.51
N GLY A 123 5.30 -6.68 -9.37
CA GLY A 123 3.86 -6.46 -9.13
C GLY A 123 3.22 -5.49 -10.12
N ILE A 124 3.92 -4.42 -10.49
CA ILE A 124 3.42 -3.45 -11.47
C ILE A 124 3.13 -4.10 -12.83
N SER A 125 3.94 -5.08 -13.28
CA SER A 125 3.70 -5.79 -14.55
C SER A 125 2.42 -6.61 -14.49
N ALA A 126 2.13 -7.26 -13.35
CA ALA A 126 0.86 -7.95 -13.15
C ALA A 126 -0.32 -6.97 -13.17
N ALA A 127 -0.20 -5.82 -12.49
CA ALA A 127 -1.22 -4.76 -12.52
C ALA A 127 -1.49 -4.24 -13.94
N VAL A 128 -0.45 -4.04 -14.74
CA VAL A 128 -0.56 -3.66 -16.16
C VAL A 128 -1.33 -4.72 -16.95
N GLY A 129 -1.03 -6.01 -16.73
CA GLY A 129 -1.75 -7.11 -17.35
C GLY A 129 -3.24 -7.13 -16.99
N MET A 130 -3.58 -6.89 -15.72
CA MET A 130 -4.96 -6.79 -15.23
C MET A 130 -5.68 -5.59 -15.86
N ALA A 131 -5.04 -4.43 -15.92
CA ALA A 131 -5.62 -3.23 -16.52
C ALA A 131 -5.87 -3.41 -18.03
N LEU A 132 -4.94 -4.02 -18.75
CA LEU A 132 -5.12 -4.38 -20.16
C LEU A 132 -6.26 -5.37 -20.34
N SER A 133 -6.36 -6.39 -19.49
CA SER A 133 -7.44 -7.39 -19.52
C SER A 133 -8.82 -6.74 -19.37
N ALA A 134 -8.96 -5.76 -18.47
CA ALA A 134 -10.20 -5.00 -18.33
C ALA A 134 -10.59 -4.32 -19.65
N LYS A 135 -9.66 -3.61 -20.27
CA LYS A 135 -9.91 -2.91 -21.55
C LYS A 135 -10.27 -3.87 -22.67
N LEU A 136 -9.54 -4.97 -22.83
CA LEU A 136 -9.82 -5.97 -23.88
C LEU A 136 -11.18 -6.65 -23.70
N ARG A 137 -11.69 -6.74 -22.48
CA ARG A 137 -12.97 -7.34 -22.14
C ARG A 137 -14.10 -6.32 -21.97
N ASN A 138 -13.85 -5.03 -22.25
CA ASN A 138 -14.80 -3.93 -22.04
C ASN A 138 -15.35 -3.89 -20.60
N LYS A 139 -14.47 -4.12 -19.61
CA LYS A 139 -14.77 -4.00 -18.18
C LYS A 139 -14.39 -2.62 -17.66
N SER A 140 -15.13 -2.15 -16.66
CA SER A 140 -14.96 -0.81 -16.08
C SER A 140 -14.06 -0.75 -14.85
N TYR A 141 -13.61 -1.90 -14.31
CA TYR A 141 -12.81 -1.91 -13.11
C TYR A 141 -11.46 -1.23 -13.27
N ARG A 142 -11.01 -0.61 -12.20
CA ARG A 142 -9.71 0.03 -12.10
C ARG A 142 -8.71 -0.93 -11.44
N VAL A 143 -7.44 -0.68 -11.70
CA VAL A 143 -6.34 -1.44 -11.10
C VAL A 143 -5.42 -0.46 -10.40
N TYR A 144 -5.16 -0.70 -9.13
CA TYR A 144 -4.26 0.08 -8.29
C TYR A 144 -3.03 -0.76 -7.95
N THR A 145 -1.86 -0.15 -7.95
CA THR A 145 -0.64 -0.83 -7.50
C THR A 145 0.21 0.10 -6.66
N LEU A 146 0.74 -0.42 -5.54
CA LEU A 146 1.58 0.34 -4.62
C LEU A 146 3.03 -0.12 -4.71
N LEU A 147 3.91 0.82 -5.06
CA LEU A 147 5.35 0.65 -5.16
C LEU A 147 6.06 1.42 -4.04
N GLY A 148 7.26 1.00 -3.70
CA GLY A 148 8.20 1.80 -2.90
C GLY A 148 9.15 2.60 -3.78
N ASP A 149 9.66 3.70 -3.23
CA ASP A 149 10.68 4.53 -3.88
C ASP A 149 11.99 3.77 -4.15
N GLY A 150 12.40 2.87 -3.25
CA GLY A 150 13.50 1.95 -3.51
C GLY A 150 13.18 0.87 -4.55
N GLU A 151 11.93 0.42 -4.60
CA GLU A 151 11.50 -0.58 -5.58
C GLU A 151 11.57 -0.06 -7.02
N ILE A 152 11.32 1.21 -7.25
CA ILE A 152 11.37 1.78 -8.60
C ILE A 152 12.78 1.90 -9.18
N GLN A 153 13.82 1.50 -8.44
CA GLN A 153 15.18 1.30 -8.99
C GLN A 153 15.23 0.06 -9.90
N GLU A 154 14.28 -0.87 -9.77
CA GLU A 154 14.19 -2.05 -10.64
C GLU A 154 13.81 -1.66 -12.08
N GLY A 155 14.58 -2.14 -13.06
CA GLY A 155 14.33 -1.87 -14.50
C GLY A 155 12.94 -2.31 -14.97
N GLN A 156 12.43 -3.41 -14.41
CA GLN A 156 11.11 -3.96 -14.70
C GLN A 156 9.96 -2.95 -14.48
N VAL A 157 10.09 -2.04 -13.51
CA VAL A 157 9.10 -0.98 -13.28
C VAL A 157 8.95 -0.08 -14.52
N TRP A 158 10.07 0.28 -15.13
CA TRP A 158 10.11 1.16 -16.29
C TRP A 158 9.68 0.47 -17.57
N GLU A 159 9.96 -0.83 -17.72
CA GLU A 159 9.39 -1.64 -18.82
C GLU A 159 7.88 -1.69 -18.75
N ALA A 160 7.32 -1.93 -17.54
CA ALA A 160 5.88 -1.91 -17.32
C ALA A 160 5.27 -0.52 -17.56
N ALA A 161 5.93 0.55 -17.11
CA ALA A 161 5.48 1.93 -17.32
C ALA A 161 5.44 2.29 -18.81
N MET A 162 6.49 1.94 -19.56
CA MET A 162 6.54 2.16 -21.00
C MET A 162 5.36 1.49 -21.72
N PHE A 163 5.07 0.24 -21.37
CA PHE A 163 3.96 -0.49 -21.96
C PHE A 163 2.60 0.14 -21.58
N ALA A 164 2.41 0.49 -20.29
CA ALA A 164 1.18 1.10 -19.81
C ALA A 164 0.86 2.42 -20.52
N GLY A 165 1.85 3.31 -20.66
CA GLY A 165 1.71 4.56 -21.39
C GLY A 165 1.42 4.35 -22.88
N ALA A 166 2.17 3.44 -23.54
CA ALA A 166 1.95 3.10 -24.95
C ALA A 166 0.55 2.54 -25.21
N ARG A 167 -0.03 1.79 -24.27
CA ARG A 167 -1.38 1.22 -24.35
C ARG A 167 -2.46 2.14 -23.79
N LYS A 168 -2.10 3.32 -23.28
CA LYS A 168 -3.05 4.31 -22.74
C LYS A 168 -3.98 3.70 -21.69
N LEU A 169 -3.42 2.98 -20.72
CA LEU A 169 -4.18 2.25 -19.70
C LEU A 169 -4.73 3.22 -18.64
N ASP A 170 -5.73 4.01 -18.97
CA ASP A 170 -6.34 5.02 -18.09
C ASP A 170 -7.17 4.45 -16.93
N ASN A 171 -7.26 3.13 -16.85
CA ASN A 171 -7.78 2.39 -15.72
C ASN A 171 -6.68 1.86 -14.76
N LEU A 172 -5.42 2.24 -14.98
CA LEU A 172 -4.29 1.90 -14.11
C LEU A 172 -3.85 3.12 -13.29
N VAL A 173 -3.76 2.95 -11.97
CA VAL A 173 -3.20 3.94 -11.04
C VAL A 173 -1.98 3.32 -10.35
N VAL A 174 -0.82 3.84 -10.63
CA VAL A 174 0.45 3.51 -9.97
C VAL A 174 0.66 4.48 -8.82
N ILE A 175 0.87 3.97 -7.62
CA ILE A 175 1.08 4.76 -6.41
C ILE A 175 2.50 4.52 -5.93
N VAL A 176 3.27 5.57 -5.68
CA VAL A 176 4.64 5.47 -5.15
C VAL A 176 4.67 6.01 -3.73
N ASP A 177 4.95 5.11 -2.77
CA ASP A 177 5.28 5.46 -1.38
C ASP A 177 6.71 6.00 -1.33
N ASN A 178 6.84 7.32 -1.46
CA ASN A 178 8.11 8.03 -1.46
C ASN A 178 8.46 8.46 -0.03
N ASN A 179 8.91 7.51 0.78
CA ASN A 179 9.32 7.75 2.18
C ASN A 179 10.81 8.13 2.32
N GLY A 180 11.58 8.11 1.24
CA GLY A 180 12.98 8.56 1.19
C GLY A 180 14.00 7.59 1.80
N LEU A 181 13.58 6.39 2.23
CA LEU A 181 14.45 5.45 2.94
C LEU A 181 14.30 4.02 2.39
N GLN A 182 15.44 3.38 2.16
CA GLN A 182 15.52 1.94 1.90
C GLN A 182 16.35 1.22 3.01
N ILE A 183 16.64 -0.08 2.84
CA ILE A 183 17.34 -0.90 3.84
C ILE A 183 18.64 -0.25 4.30
N ASP A 184 19.45 0.23 3.35
CA ASP A 184 20.83 0.67 3.58
C ASP A 184 20.95 2.15 3.95
N GLY A 185 19.82 2.90 4.00
CA GLY A 185 19.84 4.32 4.38
C GLY A 185 18.92 5.20 3.55
N LYS A 186 19.33 6.46 3.38
CA LYS A 186 18.60 7.41 2.52
C LYS A 186 18.69 6.98 1.07
N ILE A 187 17.55 7.02 0.39
CA ILE A 187 17.46 6.57 -0.99
C ILE A 187 18.36 7.36 -1.94
N GLU A 188 18.58 8.64 -1.65
CA GLU A 188 19.46 9.51 -2.44
C GLU A 188 20.93 9.10 -2.34
N ASP A 189 21.35 8.58 -1.18
CA ASP A 189 22.74 8.19 -0.91
C ASP A 189 23.05 6.78 -1.45
N VAL A 190 22.01 5.91 -1.58
CA VAL A 190 22.20 4.52 -2.06
C VAL A 190 22.10 4.44 -3.58
N CYS A 191 20.94 4.78 -4.15
CA CYS A 191 20.71 4.84 -5.60
C CYS A 191 19.51 5.74 -5.86
N SER A 192 19.74 7.03 -6.13
CA SER A 192 18.66 8.02 -6.26
C SER A 192 17.70 7.71 -7.40
N PRO A 193 16.40 7.50 -7.12
CA PRO A 193 15.40 7.34 -8.17
C PRO A 193 14.89 8.68 -8.72
N TYR A 194 15.30 9.80 -8.15
CA TYR A 194 14.80 11.13 -8.51
C TYR A 194 15.29 11.62 -9.88
N PRO A 195 14.53 12.47 -10.57
CA PRO A 195 13.16 12.90 -10.25
C PRO A 195 12.13 11.83 -10.66
N ILE A 196 11.34 11.33 -9.69
CA ILE A 196 10.38 10.24 -9.92
C ILE A 196 9.24 10.68 -10.84
N ASP A 197 8.68 11.86 -10.57
CA ASP A 197 7.58 12.46 -11.33
C ASP A 197 7.93 12.59 -12.81
N LYS A 198 9.10 13.17 -13.13
CA LYS A 198 9.55 13.38 -14.52
C LYS A 198 9.78 12.07 -15.27
N LYS A 199 10.19 11.01 -14.57
CA LYS A 199 10.33 9.70 -15.19
C LYS A 199 8.97 9.12 -15.62
N PHE A 200 7.97 9.17 -14.76
CA PHE A 200 6.61 8.73 -15.13
C PHE A 200 6.00 9.61 -16.22
N GLU A 201 6.18 10.94 -16.17
CA GLU A 201 5.76 11.85 -17.25
C GLU A 201 6.36 11.44 -18.61
N ALA A 202 7.67 11.10 -18.64
CA ALA A 202 8.36 10.67 -19.85
C ALA A 202 7.79 9.35 -20.44
N PHE A 203 7.15 8.52 -19.62
CA PHE A 203 6.41 7.34 -20.05
C PHE A 203 4.94 7.59 -20.33
N ASN A 204 4.52 8.86 -20.50
CA ASN A 204 3.15 9.27 -20.79
C ASN A 204 2.13 8.92 -19.68
N PHE A 205 2.53 9.06 -18.44
CA PHE A 205 1.61 9.06 -17.29
C PHE A 205 1.15 10.48 -16.98
N HIS A 206 -0.09 10.61 -16.53
CA HIS A 206 -0.51 11.77 -15.78
C HIS A 206 0.03 11.65 -14.35
N VAL A 207 0.85 12.61 -13.92
CA VAL A 207 1.51 12.55 -12.62
C VAL A 207 0.86 13.49 -11.63
N ILE A 208 0.50 12.96 -10.46
CA ILE A 208 -0.06 13.71 -9.34
C ILE A 208 0.94 13.64 -8.18
N ASN A 209 1.49 14.78 -7.78
CA ASN A 209 2.38 14.87 -6.63
C ASN A 209 1.57 15.18 -5.36
N VAL A 210 1.68 14.34 -4.35
CA VAL A 210 1.04 14.50 -3.03
C VAL A 210 2.11 14.88 -2.01
N ALA A 211 1.99 16.07 -1.43
CA ALA A 211 2.98 16.61 -0.51
C ALA A 211 3.00 15.90 0.85
N ASP A 212 1.86 15.36 1.29
CA ASP A 212 1.71 14.54 2.48
C ASP A 212 0.74 13.37 2.21
N GLY A 213 1.28 12.19 1.93
CA GLY A 213 0.53 10.96 1.72
C GLY A 213 -0.06 10.34 3.00
N ASN A 214 0.16 10.96 4.15
CA ASN A 214 -0.48 10.63 5.41
C ASN A 214 -1.66 11.57 5.74
N ASP A 215 -1.99 12.52 4.84
CA ASP A 215 -3.18 13.39 4.94
C ASP A 215 -4.30 12.92 4.00
N PHE A 216 -5.44 12.55 4.57
CA PHE A 216 -6.60 12.07 3.82
C PHE A 216 -7.24 13.11 2.90
N ASP A 217 -7.15 14.40 3.19
CA ASP A 217 -7.67 15.44 2.27
C ASP A 217 -6.83 15.52 1.00
N GLN A 218 -5.50 15.35 1.11
CA GLN A 218 -4.62 15.32 -0.05
C GLN A 218 -4.77 14.02 -0.84
N LEU A 219 -4.96 12.88 -0.17
CA LEU A 219 -5.28 11.61 -0.84
C LEU A 219 -6.60 11.72 -1.59
N ASP A 220 -7.66 12.21 -0.96
CA ASP A 220 -8.98 12.40 -1.59
C ASP A 220 -8.90 13.29 -2.83
N ALA A 221 -8.20 14.42 -2.75
CA ALA A 221 -7.98 15.31 -3.89
C ALA A 221 -7.24 14.61 -5.04
N ALA A 222 -6.18 13.85 -4.72
CA ALA A 222 -5.39 13.14 -5.73
C ALA A 222 -6.19 12.04 -6.43
N PHE A 223 -6.99 11.27 -5.70
CA PHE A 223 -7.82 10.22 -6.30
C PHE A 223 -9.02 10.79 -7.07
N LYS A 224 -9.59 11.91 -6.65
CA LYS A 224 -10.59 12.66 -7.44
C LYS A 224 -10.01 13.10 -8.78
N GLU A 225 -8.82 13.68 -8.80
CA GLU A 225 -8.12 14.04 -10.02
C GLU A 225 -7.84 12.79 -10.88
N ALA A 226 -7.32 11.72 -10.29
CA ALA A 226 -7.01 10.48 -11.00
C ALA A 226 -8.22 9.85 -11.70
N ARG A 227 -9.43 10.00 -11.15
CA ARG A 227 -10.67 9.49 -11.78
C ARG A 227 -11.05 10.22 -13.06
N GLU A 228 -10.70 11.51 -13.17
CA GLU A 228 -11.01 12.33 -14.32
C GLU A 228 -10.06 12.13 -15.51
N VAL A 229 -8.87 11.55 -15.26
CA VAL A 229 -7.86 11.31 -16.30
C VAL A 229 -8.35 10.25 -17.29
N LYS A 230 -8.24 10.55 -18.59
CA LYS A 230 -8.59 9.64 -19.67
C LYS A 230 -7.46 9.54 -20.69
N GLY A 231 -7.33 8.37 -21.29
CA GLY A 231 -6.39 8.12 -22.38
C GLY A 231 -4.93 7.99 -21.95
N MET A 232 -4.61 7.99 -20.66
CA MET A 232 -3.27 7.73 -20.14
C MET A 232 -3.34 7.16 -18.71
N PRO A 233 -2.38 6.34 -18.28
CA PRO A 233 -2.30 5.88 -16.90
C PRO A 233 -1.94 7.01 -15.93
N VAL A 234 -2.23 6.84 -14.65
CA VAL A 234 -1.94 7.81 -13.59
C VAL A 234 -0.81 7.30 -12.70
N ALA A 235 0.10 8.20 -12.32
CA ALA A 235 1.08 7.95 -11.27
C ALA A 235 0.88 8.96 -10.13
N ILE A 236 0.57 8.47 -8.93
CA ILE A 236 0.48 9.27 -7.71
C ILE A 236 1.80 9.11 -6.94
N VAL A 237 2.61 10.15 -6.89
CA VAL A 237 3.88 10.17 -6.15
C VAL A 237 3.63 10.88 -4.82
N MET A 238 3.58 10.15 -3.71
CA MET A 238 3.22 10.70 -2.42
C MET A 238 4.40 10.64 -1.44
N LYS A 239 4.71 11.79 -0.83
CA LYS A 239 5.64 11.84 0.28
C LYS A 239 4.98 11.26 1.52
N THR A 240 5.71 10.38 2.20
CA THR A 240 5.21 9.70 3.40
C THR A 240 6.30 9.65 4.46
N VAL A 241 5.94 9.22 5.67
CA VAL A 241 6.88 9.03 6.77
C VAL A 241 7.05 7.54 7.02
N LYS A 242 8.26 7.00 6.77
CA LYS A 242 8.57 5.61 7.13
C LYS A 242 8.41 5.41 8.63
N GLY A 243 7.66 4.38 9.04
CA GLY A 243 7.41 4.13 10.47
C GLY A 243 6.34 5.01 11.11
N LYS A 244 5.49 5.65 10.30
CA LYS A 244 4.47 6.63 10.73
C LYS A 244 3.61 6.18 11.89
N GLY A 245 3.56 7.02 12.94
CA GLY A 245 2.74 6.81 14.14
C GLY A 245 3.45 6.11 15.30
N VAL A 246 4.68 5.63 15.09
CA VAL A 246 5.50 5.02 16.15
C VAL A 246 6.77 5.84 16.33
N SER A 247 6.91 6.52 17.47
CA SER A 247 7.90 7.57 17.69
C SER A 247 9.34 7.18 17.40
N PHE A 248 9.76 5.98 17.79
CA PHE A 248 11.11 5.49 17.58
C PHE A 248 11.35 4.82 16.22
N MET A 249 10.28 4.65 15.40
CA MET A 249 10.38 4.09 14.04
C MET A 249 10.34 5.17 12.97
N GLU A 250 9.75 6.35 13.24
CA GLU A 250 9.62 7.42 12.25
C GLU A 250 10.98 7.86 11.70
N ASN A 251 11.08 7.85 10.37
CA ASN A 251 12.29 8.24 9.62
C ASN A 251 13.57 7.45 9.98
N GLN A 252 13.42 6.19 10.44
CA GLN A 252 14.52 5.32 10.79
C GLN A 252 14.65 4.15 9.80
N ALA A 253 15.74 4.08 9.04
CA ALA A 253 16.00 2.99 8.08
C ALA A 253 16.11 1.63 8.77
N SER A 254 16.64 1.58 9.99
CA SER A 254 16.80 0.35 10.77
C SER A 254 15.49 -0.43 11.01
N TRP A 255 14.35 0.26 10.96
CA TRP A 255 13.02 -0.35 11.08
C TRP A 255 12.44 -0.83 9.75
N HIS A 256 13.26 -0.92 8.71
CA HIS A 256 12.81 -1.48 7.44
C HIS A 256 12.33 -2.94 7.60
N GLY A 257 13.15 -3.80 8.21
CA GLY A 257 12.88 -5.23 8.35
C GLY A 257 13.09 -5.79 9.76
N THR A 258 13.02 -4.95 10.78
CA THR A 258 13.25 -5.32 12.18
C THR A 258 11.93 -5.40 12.94
N ALA A 259 11.67 -6.51 13.63
CA ALA A 259 10.51 -6.64 14.50
C ALA A 259 10.79 -5.99 15.86
N PRO A 260 9.81 -5.29 16.47
CA PRO A 260 9.95 -4.76 17.82
C PRO A 260 10.01 -5.91 18.87
N ASN A 261 10.83 -5.74 19.90
CA ASN A 261 10.78 -6.58 21.08
C ASN A 261 9.59 -6.22 21.99
N ASP A 262 9.41 -6.91 23.12
CA ASP A 262 8.24 -6.74 23.98
C ASP A 262 8.15 -5.31 24.56
N GLU A 263 9.28 -4.71 24.95
CA GLU A 263 9.34 -3.33 25.46
C GLU A 263 9.01 -2.31 24.34
N GLN A 264 9.60 -2.49 23.18
CA GLN A 264 9.36 -1.65 22.01
C GLN A 264 7.91 -1.78 21.52
N TYR A 265 7.34 -2.99 21.57
CA TYR A 265 5.93 -3.22 21.27
C TYR A 265 5.03 -2.43 22.23
N ALA A 266 5.30 -2.47 23.53
CA ALA A 266 4.52 -1.71 24.50
C ALA A 266 4.57 -0.20 24.24
N VAL A 267 5.75 0.36 23.89
CA VAL A 267 5.91 1.77 23.54
C VAL A 267 5.15 2.10 22.26
N ALA A 268 5.26 1.27 21.22
CA ALA A 268 4.54 1.50 19.97
C ALA A 268 3.01 1.50 20.16
N MET A 269 2.49 0.57 20.96
CA MET A 269 1.05 0.53 21.25
C MET A 269 0.57 1.72 22.09
N GLU A 270 1.42 2.22 23.00
CA GLU A 270 1.12 3.43 23.76
C GLU A 270 1.12 4.69 22.87
N ASP A 271 2.05 4.80 21.91
CA ASP A 271 2.04 5.89 20.92
C ASP A 271 0.74 5.88 20.10
N LEU A 272 0.33 4.73 19.59
CA LEU A 272 -0.89 4.57 18.80
C LEU A 272 -2.17 4.81 19.65
N LYS A 273 -2.14 4.47 20.94
CA LYS A 273 -3.22 4.80 21.86
C LYS A 273 -3.37 6.32 22.08
N LYS A 274 -2.27 7.04 22.23
CA LYS A 274 -2.31 8.52 22.32
C LYS A 274 -2.89 9.15 21.05
N VAL A 275 -2.58 8.61 19.87
CA VAL A 275 -3.19 9.05 18.61
C VAL A 275 -4.70 8.80 18.64
N GLU A 276 -5.15 7.63 19.08
CA GLU A 276 -6.58 7.31 19.21
C GLU A 276 -7.31 8.27 20.16
N GLU A 277 -6.74 8.52 21.35
CA GLU A 277 -7.30 9.45 22.33
C GLU A 277 -7.43 10.86 21.77
N ALA A 278 -6.42 11.35 21.03
CA ALA A 278 -6.47 12.65 20.36
C ALA A 278 -7.53 12.70 19.25
N LEU A 279 -7.78 11.61 18.53
CA LEU A 279 -8.82 11.50 17.52
C LEU A 279 -10.24 11.38 18.12
N CYS A 280 -10.37 10.90 19.35
CA CYS A 280 -11.65 10.83 20.05
C CYS A 280 -12.10 12.17 20.65
N GLN A 281 -11.18 13.15 20.77
CA GLN A 281 -11.48 14.49 21.28
C GLN A 281 -11.91 15.48 20.17
N LYS A 282 -11.79 15.08 18.91
CA LYS A 282 -12.23 15.85 17.73
C LYS A 282 -13.65 15.49 17.33
#